data_92c5be9e211531441fad22fcc5d0dc75
#
_entry.id   92c5be9e211531441fad22fcc5d0dc75
#
_cell.length_a   1.000
_cell.length_b   1.000
_cell.length_c   1.000
_cell.angle_alpha   90.00
_cell.angle_beta   90.00
_cell.angle_gamma   90.00
#
_symmetry.space_group_name_H-M   'P 1'
#
loop_
_entity.id
_entity.type
_entity.pdbx_description
1 polymer ?
#
loop_
_entity_poly.entity_id
_entity_poly.type
_entity_poly.pdbx_seq_one_letter_code
_entity_poly.pdbx_strand_id
1 'polypeptide(L)'
;MSLFDKICRALIKMIRKKPEYKKLWQNASPTSTFNPQALSLDGLAVKGVDGVRILTKRNSSDTDGALYITDIPLNEFSGKEIAGEAMFITGAYGKIYGYYRYFNIPKDRKTINISHGYDTSPSADVQANNHVVPVAIYSIVNGFKNGLWGGVLRNLLQPFVRGCFV
;
A
#
# COMPACT_ATOMS: atom_id res chain seq x y z
N MET A 1 28.18 20.73 22.40
CA MET A 1 27.04 19.82 22.13
C MET A 1 27.31 18.50 22.84
N SER A 2 26.47 18.13 23.79
CA SER A 2 26.66 16.92 24.62
C SER A 2 26.49 15.64 23.80
N LEU A 3 27.01 14.50 24.27
CA LEU A 3 26.78 13.19 23.66
C LEU A 3 25.27 12.89 23.60
N PHE A 4 24.55 13.30 24.65
CA PHE A 4 23.10 13.16 24.73
C PHE A 4 22.38 13.91 23.61
N ASP A 5 22.78 15.16 23.29
CA ASP A 5 22.20 15.93 22.18
C ASP A 5 22.42 15.26 20.83
N LYS A 6 23.61 14.67 20.63
CA LYS A 6 23.92 13.93 19.39
C LYS A 6 23.05 12.71 19.24
N ILE A 7 22.83 11.96 20.32
CA ILE A 7 21.96 10.78 20.34
C ILE A 7 20.49 11.19 20.09
N CYS A 8 20.01 12.21 20.80
CA CYS A 8 18.63 12.71 20.58
C CYS A 8 18.39 13.14 19.13
N ARG A 9 19.31 13.90 18.55
CA ARG A 9 19.19 14.34 17.13
C ARG A 9 19.22 13.16 16.17
N ALA A 10 20.07 12.16 16.39
CA ALA A 10 20.14 10.96 15.59
C ALA A 10 18.81 10.16 15.65
N LEU A 11 18.26 9.98 16.86
CA LEU A 11 16.99 9.30 17.09
C LEU A 11 15.81 10.06 16.43
N ILE A 12 15.75 11.38 16.58
CA ILE A 12 14.74 12.23 15.93
C ILE A 12 14.84 12.11 14.41
N LYS A 13 16.04 12.10 13.85
CA LYS A 13 16.27 11.94 12.40
C LYS A 13 15.84 10.56 11.91
N MET A 14 16.05 9.51 12.70
CA MET A 14 15.58 8.15 12.37
C MET A 14 14.06 8.03 12.42
N ILE A 15 13.40 8.65 13.42
CA ILE A 15 11.93 8.62 13.60
C ILE A 15 11.23 9.46 12.53
N ARG A 16 11.86 10.54 12.05
CA ARG A 16 11.27 11.50 11.10
C ARG A 16 11.54 11.20 9.63
N LYS A 17 12.14 10.06 9.30
CA LYS A 17 12.25 9.69 7.89
C LYS A 17 10.86 9.56 7.27
N LYS A 18 10.60 10.40 6.28
CA LYS A 18 9.36 10.33 5.51
C LYS A 18 9.37 9.07 4.64
N PRO A 19 8.21 8.46 4.39
CA PRO A 19 8.09 7.42 3.38
C PRO A 19 8.57 7.92 2.02
N GLU A 20 9.37 7.11 1.36
CA GLU A 20 9.81 7.35 -0.01
C GLU A 20 9.07 6.38 -0.93
N TYR A 21 8.58 6.90 -2.06
CA TYR A 21 7.81 6.12 -3.03
C TYR A 21 8.56 6.07 -4.35
N LYS A 22 8.86 4.87 -4.82
CA LYS A 22 9.43 4.66 -6.16
C LYS A 22 8.42 3.94 -7.03
N LYS A 23 8.05 4.54 -8.16
CA LYS A 23 7.13 3.91 -9.12
C LYS A 23 7.79 2.67 -9.72
N LEU A 24 7.11 1.53 -9.65
CA LEU A 24 7.51 0.26 -10.21
C LEU A 24 6.77 -0.05 -11.52
N TRP A 25 5.50 0.34 -11.56
CA TRP A 25 4.64 0.05 -12.71
C TRP A 25 3.56 1.10 -12.87
N GLN A 26 3.12 1.28 -14.11
CA GLN A 26 1.98 2.14 -14.45
C GLN A 26 1.15 1.47 -15.55
N ASN A 27 -0.17 1.49 -15.39
CA ASN A 27 -1.10 1.04 -16.40
C ASN A 27 -1.07 2.01 -17.58
N ALA A 28 -0.76 1.52 -18.76
CA ALA A 28 -0.75 2.34 -19.98
C ALA A 28 -2.17 2.73 -20.44
N SER A 29 -3.19 1.96 -20.03
CA SER A 29 -4.59 2.17 -20.44
C SER A 29 -5.55 2.08 -19.24
N PRO A 30 -5.49 3.03 -18.28
CA PRO A 30 -6.29 2.96 -17.06
C PRO A 30 -7.79 3.22 -17.30
N THR A 31 -8.16 3.57 -18.53
CA THR A 31 -9.55 3.74 -18.98
C THR A 31 -10.13 2.50 -19.63
N SER A 32 -9.34 1.44 -19.73
CA SER A 32 -9.76 0.16 -20.28
C SER A 32 -9.99 -0.88 -19.20
N THR A 33 -10.68 -1.95 -19.55
CA THR A 33 -10.83 -3.15 -18.72
C THR A 33 -9.46 -3.73 -18.35
N PHE A 34 -9.25 -4.08 -17.10
CA PHE A 34 -8.01 -4.66 -16.62
C PHE A 34 -8.19 -6.16 -16.34
N ASN A 35 -7.65 -6.99 -17.22
CA ASN A 35 -7.69 -8.44 -17.06
C ASN A 35 -6.69 -8.93 -16.00
N PRO A 36 -6.96 -10.07 -15.36
CA PRO A 36 -6.03 -10.65 -14.38
C PRO A 36 -4.68 -10.92 -15.02
N GLN A 37 -3.63 -10.62 -14.31
CA GLN A 37 -2.26 -10.86 -14.77
C GLN A 37 -1.25 -10.82 -13.63
N ALA A 38 -0.08 -11.41 -13.87
CA ALA A 38 1.10 -11.27 -13.06
C ALA A 38 1.98 -10.15 -13.62
N LEU A 39 2.33 -9.18 -12.79
CA LEU A 39 3.26 -8.12 -13.14
C LEU A 39 4.62 -8.42 -12.53
N SER A 40 5.67 -8.41 -13.34
CA SER A 40 7.05 -8.47 -12.85
C SER A 40 7.43 -7.14 -12.20
N LEU A 41 7.86 -7.17 -10.95
CA LEU A 41 8.18 -6.00 -10.14
C LEU A 41 9.52 -6.21 -9.40
N ASP A 42 10.62 -6.25 -10.12
CA ASP A 42 11.96 -6.51 -9.57
C ASP A 42 12.33 -5.56 -8.43
N GLY A 43 11.76 -4.35 -8.43
CA GLY A 43 11.97 -3.36 -7.37
C GLY A 43 11.39 -3.74 -6.00
N LEU A 44 10.52 -4.75 -5.88
CA LEU A 44 9.98 -5.20 -4.59
C LEU A 44 10.97 -6.06 -3.79
N ALA A 45 11.85 -6.77 -4.47
CA ALA A 45 12.88 -7.62 -3.84
C ALA A 45 14.10 -6.81 -3.35
N VAL A 46 14.13 -5.50 -3.57
CA VAL A 46 15.25 -4.64 -3.20
C VAL A 46 15.31 -4.44 -1.69
N LYS A 47 16.50 -4.57 -1.12
CA LYS A 47 16.73 -4.34 0.32
C LYS A 47 16.26 -2.94 0.73
N GLY A 48 15.47 -2.89 1.79
CA GLY A 48 14.93 -1.64 2.36
C GLY A 48 13.55 -1.27 1.86
N VAL A 49 12.99 -2.01 0.90
CA VAL A 49 11.57 -1.91 0.57
C VAL A 49 10.77 -2.59 1.68
N ASP A 50 9.93 -1.84 2.35
CA ASP A 50 9.13 -2.29 3.48
C ASP A 50 7.63 -2.36 3.17
N GLY A 51 7.22 -1.93 1.98
CA GLY A 51 5.84 -2.06 1.54
C GLY A 51 5.61 -1.78 0.06
N VAL A 52 4.37 -1.96 -0.33
CA VAL A 52 3.85 -1.68 -1.67
C VAL A 52 2.64 -0.77 -1.56
N ARG A 53 2.57 0.25 -2.41
CA ARG A 53 1.40 1.09 -2.60
C ARG A 53 0.78 0.82 -3.97
N ILE A 54 -0.49 0.52 -3.99
CA ILE A 54 -1.27 0.30 -5.20
C ILE A 54 -2.28 1.44 -5.32
N LEU A 55 -2.26 2.15 -6.44
CA LEU A 55 -3.27 3.12 -6.80
C LEU A 55 -4.29 2.47 -7.72
N THR A 56 -5.57 2.62 -7.39
CA THR A 56 -6.68 2.09 -8.20
C THR A 56 -7.69 3.19 -8.50
N LYS A 57 -8.41 3.05 -9.62
CA LYS A 57 -9.65 3.75 -9.92
C LYS A 57 -10.82 2.85 -9.55
N ARG A 58 -11.96 3.44 -9.18
CA ARG A 58 -13.18 2.68 -8.90
C ARG A 58 -13.66 1.94 -10.15
N ASN A 59 -13.69 2.62 -11.29
CA ASN A 59 -14.13 2.08 -12.57
C ASN A 59 -13.26 2.62 -13.71
N SER A 60 -13.10 1.85 -14.78
CA SER A 60 -12.35 2.28 -15.96
C SER A 60 -12.95 3.54 -16.62
N SER A 61 -14.27 3.74 -16.54
CA SER A 61 -14.97 4.90 -17.10
C SER A 61 -14.98 6.12 -16.19
N ASP A 62 -14.47 6.05 -14.95
CA ASP A 62 -14.43 7.21 -14.07
C ASP A 62 -13.53 8.32 -14.64
N THR A 63 -14.09 9.51 -14.78
CA THR A 63 -13.41 10.70 -15.31
C THR A 63 -13.08 11.73 -14.22
N ASP A 64 -13.52 11.50 -12.98
CA ASP A 64 -13.33 12.39 -11.84
C ASP A 64 -11.88 12.49 -11.37
N GLY A 65 -10.99 11.62 -11.87
CA GLY A 65 -9.58 11.59 -11.50
C GLY A 65 -9.31 11.03 -10.10
N ALA A 66 -10.34 10.59 -9.38
CA ALA A 66 -10.17 10.05 -8.04
C ALA A 66 -9.35 8.76 -8.05
N LEU A 67 -8.30 8.74 -7.23
CA LEU A 67 -7.45 7.57 -7.02
C LEU A 67 -7.58 7.09 -5.59
N TYR A 68 -7.65 5.79 -5.44
CA TYR A 68 -7.74 5.11 -4.15
C TYR A 68 -6.43 4.40 -3.86
N ILE A 69 -6.05 4.36 -2.61
CA ILE A 69 -4.74 3.91 -2.16
C ILE A 69 -4.90 2.65 -1.32
N THR A 70 -4.20 1.59 -1.70
CA THR A 70 -4.02 0.38 -0.90
C THR A 70 -2.55 0.21 -0.58
N ASP A 71 -2.19 0.24 0.69
CA ASP A 71 -0.83 0.03 1.17
C ASP A 71 -0.70 -1.37 1.78
N ILE A 72 0.24 -2.16 1.29
CA ILE A 72 0.50 -3.53 1.74
C ILE A 72 1.89 -3.57 2.38
N PRO A 73 2.00 -3.83 3.71
CA PRO A 73 3.29 -3.99 4.37
C PRO A 73 3.96 -5.30 3.94
N LEU A 74 5.26 -5.26 3.61
CA LEU A 74 6.03 -6.43 3.22
C LEU A 74 6.96 -6.94 4.33
N ASN A 75 7.44 -6.05 5.18
CA ASN A 75 8.41 -6.37 6.23
C ASN A 75 7.83 -7.19 7.37
N GLU A 76 6.53 -7.04 7.65
CA GLU A 76 5.84 -7.79 8.71
C GLU A 76 5.63 -9.26 8.36
N PHE A 77 5.75 -9.61 7.06
CA PHE A 77 5.47 -10.94 6.53
C PHE A 77 6.67 -11.53 5.78
N SER A 78 7.87 -11.34 6.33
CA SER A 78 9.10 -11.86 5.72
C SER A 78 9.00 -13.37 5.48
N GLY A 79 9.34 -13.81 4.25
CA GLY A 79 9.30 -15.21 3.84
C GLY A 79 7.90 -15.81 3.65
N LYS A 80 6.83 -15.01 3.75
CA LYS A 80 5.45 -15.43 3.49
C LYS A 80 4.91 -14.78 2.23
N GLU A 81 3.96 -15.46 1.61
CA GLU A 81 3.07 -14.87 0.61
C GLU A 81 2.13 -13.87 1.29
N ILE A 82 1.83 -12.77 0.63
CA ILE A 82 0.95 -11.72 1.16
C ILE A 82 -0.19 -11.50 0.20
N ALA A 83 -1.42 -11.58 0.70
CA ALA A 83 -2.60 -11.16 -0.01
C ALA A 83 -3.07 -9.81 0.51
N GLY A 84 -3.48 -8.95 -0.41
CA GLY A 84 -4.13 -7.67 -0.13
C GLY A 84 -5.36 -7.52 -0.99
N GLU A 85 -6.23 -6.60 -0.62
CA GLU A 85 -7.47 -6.33 -1.31
C GLU A 85 -7.69 -4.83 -1.44
N ALA A 86 -8.15 -4.38 -2.61
CA ALA A 86 -8.75 -3.07 -2.77
C ALA A 86 -10.25 -3.23 -2.92
N MET A 87 -11.02 -2.52 -2.09
CA MET A 87 -12.48 -2.59 -2.07
C MET A 87 -13.09 -1.20 -2.14
N PHE A 88 -14.19 -1.10 -2.88
CA PHE A 88 -15.09 0.06 -2.88
C PHE A 88 -16.49 -0.35 -2.50
N ILE A 89 -17.08 0.40 -1.61
CA ILE A 89 -18.48 0.23 -1.23
C ILE A 89 -19.21 1.51 -1.62
N THR A 90 -20.28 1.37 -2.35
CA THR A 90 -21.15 2.49 -2.74
C THR A 90 -22.60 2.12 -2.49
N GLY A 91 -23.39 3.10 -2.11
CA GLY A 91 -24.85 2.96 -1.97
C GLY A 91 -25.57 3.71 -3.10
N ALA A 92 -26.46 3.05 -3.80
CA ALA A 92 -27.34 3.68 -4.77
C ALA A 92 -28.72 3.00 -4.76
N TYR A 93 -29.77 3.78 -4.87
CA TYR A 93 -31.16 3.29 -4.94
C TYR A 93 -31.56 2.33 -3.80
N GLY A 94 -31.07 2.59 -2.58
CA GLY A 94 -31.34 1.75 -1.40
C GLY A 94 -30.59 0.41 -1.37
N LYS A 95 -29.63 0.20 -2.27
CA LYS A 95 -28.78 -1.00 -2.32
C LYS A 95 -27.33 -0.64 -2.05
N ILE A 96 -26.59 -1.59 -1.48
CA ILE A 96 -25.15 -1.48 -1.28
C ILE A 96 -24.47 -2.33 -2.36
N TYR A 97 -23.52 -1.73 -3.04
CA TYR A 97 -22.69 -2.40 -4.04
C TYR A 97 -21.25 -2.42 -3.53
N GLY A 98 -20.60 -3.57 -3.59
CA GLY A 98 -19.20 -3.74 -3.31
C GLY A 98 -18.45 -4.13 -4.58
N TYR A 99 -17.32 -3.49 -4.82
CA TYR A 99 -16.40 -3.86 -5.89
C TYR A 99 -15.05 -4.11 -5.26
N TYR A 100 -14.40 -5.22 -5.61
CA TYR A 100 -13.11 -5.56 -5.04
C TYR A 100 -12.18 -6.25 -6.04
N ARG A 101 -10.89 -6.27 -5.71
CA ARG A 101 -9.84 -6.95 -6.47
C ARG A 101 -8.74 -7.38 -5.53
N TYR A 102 -8.29 -8.62 -5.69
CA TYR A 102 -7.20 -9.17 -4.89
C TYR A 102 -5.85 -8.89 -5.54
N PHE A 103 -4.86 -8.69 -4.68
CA PHE A 103 -3.45 -8.57 -5.01
C PHE A 103 -2.67 -9.60 -4.20
N ASN A 104 -1.91 -10.43 -4.87
CA ASN A 104 -1.11 -11.46 -4.23
C ASN A 104 0.37 -11.23 -4.56
N ILE A 105 1.22 -11.18 -3.53
CA ILE A 105 2.65 -10.99 -3.64
C ILE A 105 3.32 -12.27 -3.15
N PRO A 106 3.93 -13.07 -4.06
CA PRO A 106 4.64 -14.30 -3.71
C PRO A 106 5.82 -14.05 -2.77
N LYS A 107 6.33 -15.13 -2.15
CA LYS A 107 7.44 -15.09 -1.19
C LYS A 107 8.72 -14.46 -1.74
N ASP A 108 8.99 -14.64 -3.02
CA ASP A 108 10.18 -14.14 -3.70
C ASP A 108 10.16 -12.63 -3.98
N ARG A 109 9.00 -11.97 -3.80
CA ARG A 109 8.81 -10.53 -4.00
C ARG A 109 9.17 -10.05 -5.42
N LYS A 110 9.10 -10.91 -6.43
CA LYS A 110 9.43 -10.54 -7.81
C LYS A 110 8.21 -10.18 -8.64
N THR A 111 7.04 -10.64 -8.22
CA THR A 111 5.79 -10.41 -8.94
C THR A 111 4.69 -9.91 -8.03
N ILE A 112 3.68 -9.31 -8.60
CA ILE A 112 2.37 -9.13 -8.01
C ILE A 112 1.33 -9.76 -8.94
N ASN A 113 0.57 -10.70 -8.41
CA ASN A 113 -0.54 -11.31 -9.12
C ASN A 113 -1.80 -10.49 -8.84
N ILE A 114 -2.45 -10.03 -9.88
CA ILE A 114 -3.67 -9.21 -9.81
C ILE A 114 -4.83 -10.05 -10.32
N SER A 115 -5.86 -10.22 -9.49
CA SER A 115 -7.05 -11.01 -9.81
C SER A 115 -7.99 -10.32 -10.80
N HIS A 116 -9.09 -10.97 -11.12
CA HIS A 116 -10.27 -10.30 -11.67
C HIS A 116 -10.75 -9.19 -10.73
N GLY A 117 -11.41 -8.17 -11.29
CA GLY A 117 -12.32 -7.34 -10.51
C GLY A 117 -13.62 -8.08 -10.27
N TYR A 118 -14.24 -7.87 -9.14
CA TYR A 118 -15.50 -8.50 -8.76
C TYR A 118 -16.52 -7.44 -8.36
N ASP A 119 -17.79 -7.75 -8.62
CA ASP A 119 -18.95 -7.01 -8.15
C ASP A 119 -19.72 -7.91 -7.19
N THR A 120 -19.93 -7.48 -5.95
CA THR A 120 -20.69 -8.20 -4.93
C THR A 120 -22.19 -7.96 -5.03
N SER A 121 -22.70 -7.44 -6.15
CA SER A 121 -24.11 -7.11 -6.38
C SER A 121 -25.01 -8.35 -6.31
N PRO A 122 -26.18 -8.26 -5.74
CA PRO A 122 -26.78 -8.86 -4.56
C PRO A 122 -27.00 -10.37 -4.58
N SER A 123 -26.44 -11.15 -5.48
CA SER A 123 -26.70 -12.60 -5.53
C SER A 123 -25.51 -13.50 -5.81
N ALA A 124 -24.40 -13.01 -6.30
CA ALA A 124 -23.12 -13.73 -6.47
C ALA A 124 -22.00 -12.76 -6.86
N ASP A 125 -20.77 -13.13 -6.54
CA ASP A 125 -19.59 -12.42 -7.04
C ASP A 125 -19.50 -12.56 -8.56
N VAL A 126 -19.77 -11.48 -9.27
CA VAL A 126 -19.68 -11.44 -10.73
C VAL A 126 -18.36 -10.80 -11.13
N GLN A 127 -17.69 -11.41 -12.11
CA GLN A 127 -16.46 -10.82 -12.66
C GLN A 127 -16.75 -9.47 -13.32
N ALA A 128 -16.09 -8.43 -12.85
CA ALA A 128 -16.27 -7.06 -13.30
C ALA A 128 -14.90 -6.37 -13.48
N ASN A 129 -14.18 -6.77 -14.53
CA ASN A 129 -12.79 -6.33 -14.78
C ASN A 129 -12.64 -4.84 -15.09
N ASN A 130 -13.73 -4.14 -15.33
CA ASN A 130 -13.80 -2.68 -15.45
C ASN A 130 -13.83 -1.96 -14.10
N HIS A 131 -13.95 -2.68 -12.98
CA HIS A 131 -13.94 -2.13 -11.62
C HIS A 131 -12.62 -2.38 -10.90
N VAL A 132 -12.31 -1.52 -9.93
CA VAL A 132 -11.05 -1.54 -9.15
C VAL A 132 -9.85 -1.67 -10.06
N VAL A 133 -9.76 -0.76 -11.03
CA VAL A 133 -8.73 -0.81 -12.08
C VAL A 133 -7.40 -0.31 -11.51
N PRO A 134 -6.34 -1.14 -11.50
CA PRO A 134 -5.02 -0.70 -11.08
C PRO A 134 -4.47 0.37 -12.03
N VAL A 135 -3.94 1.45 -11.46
CA VAL A 135 -3.37 2.58 -12.20
C VAL A 135 -1.86 2.63 -12.08
N ALA A 136 -1.32 2.44 -10.88
CA ALA A 136 0.12 2.45 -10.66
C ALA A 136 0.48 1.66 -9.40
N ILE A 137 1.71 1.16 -9.36
CA ILE A 137 2.30 0.45 -8.24
C ILE A 137 3.61 1.11 -7.85
N TYR A 138 3.82 1.33 -6.56
CA TYR A 138 5.03 1.93 -6.00
C TYR A 138 5.62 1.01 -4.93
N SER A 139 6.94 0.94 -4.84
CA SER A 139 7.58 0.48 -3.62
C SER A 139 7.57 1.57 -2.56
N ILE A 140 7.48 1.17 -1.31
CA ILE A 140 7.55 2.05 -0.14
C ILE A 140 8.83 1.73 0.62
N VAL A 141 9.63 2.76 0.90
CA VAL A 141 10.81 2.69 1.75
C VAL A 141 10.58 3.59 2.96
N ASN A 142 10.89 3.13 4.15
CA ASN A 142 10.64 3.83 5.43
C ASN A 142 9.16 4.10 5.76
N GLY A 143 8.20 3.40 5.10
CA GLY A 143 6.76 3.63 5.29
C GLY A 143 6.16 2.86 6.45
N PHE A 144 6.63 1.64 6.67
CA PHE A 144 6.10 0.70 7.67
C PHE A 144 7.07 0.41 8.82
N LYS A 145 7.95 1.35 9.15
CA LYS A 145 8.92 1.19 10.25
C LYS A 145 8.29 1.12 11.64
N ASN A 146 6.99 1.13 11.73
CA ASN A 146 6.22 1.14 12.96
C ASN A 146 5.54 -0.21 13.26
N GLY A 147 6.20 -1.33 13.00
CA GLY A 147 5.90 -2.56 13.70
C GLY A 147 5.90 -2.31 15.22
N LEU A 148 5.48 -3.25 16.02
CA LEU A 148 5.30 -3.15 17.50
C LEU A 148 6.36 -2.28 18.22
N TRP A 149 7.60 -2.25 17.72
CA TRP A 149 8.72 -1.46 18.25
C TRP A 149 8.62 0.04 17.94
N GLY A 150 8.03 0.45 16.82
CA GLY A 150 7.87 1.88 16.50
C GLY A 150 6.87 2.57 17.42
N GLY A 151 5.78 1.89 17.80
CA GLY A 151 4.81 2.38 18.79
C GLY A 151 5.40 2.43 20.19
N VAL A 152 6.10 1.39 20.61
CA VAL A 152 6.73 1.31 21.94
C VAL A 152 7.86 2.33 22.07
N LEU A 153 8.76 2.43 21.07
CA LEU A 153 9.83 3.44 21.06
C LEU A 153 9.26 4.87 21.01
N ARG A 154 8.21 5.11 20.26
CA ARG A 154 7.55 6.41 20.21
C ARG A 154 7.00 6.81 21.60
N ASN A 155 6.36 5.89 22.30
CA ASN A 155 5.81 6.13 23.61
C ASN A 155 6.89 6.24 24.71
N LEU A 156 7.96 5.43 24.61
CA LEU A 156 9.08 5.50 25.55
C LEU A 156 9.95 6.75 25.33
N LEU A 157 10.10 7.23 24.09
CA LEU A 157 10.95 8.37 23.79
C LEU A 157 10.19 9.72 23.80
N GLN A 158 8.85 9.73 23.81
CA GLN A 158 8.08 10.97 23.91
C GLN A 158 8.47 11.86 25.10
N PRO A 159 8.69 11.35 26.33
CA PRO A 159 9.17 12.16 27.45
C PRO A 159 10.54 12.77 27.20
N PHE A 160 11.45 12.01 26.57
CA PHE A 160 12.83 12.46 26.27
C PHE A 160 12.87 13.50 25.15
N VAL A 161 12.02 13.35 24.12
CA VAL A 161 11.94 14.32 23.02
C VAL A 161 11.40 15.66 23.51
N ARG A 162 10.45 15.67 24.45
CA ARG A 162 9.95 16.91 25.07
C ARG A 162 11.03 17.63 25.87
N GLY A 163 11.95 16.90 26.52
CA GLY A 163 13.06 17.48 27.26
C GLY A 163 14.21 18.03 26.38
N CYS A 164 14.24 17.74 25.09
CA CYS A 164 15.27 18.25 24.16
C CYS A 164 14.94 19.64 23.57
N PHE A 165 13.80 20.21 23.89
CA PHE A 165 13.31 21.51 23.38
C PHE A 165 13.14 22.58 24.47
N VAL A 166 13.74 22.37 25.65
CA VAL A 166 13.82 23.37 26.74
C VAL A 166 15.22 23.97 26.79
#